data_39779e07385d77fcf8d2d80bb92581f4
#
_entry.id   39779e07385d77fcf8d2d80bb92581f4
#
_cell.length_a   1.000
_cell.length_b   1.000
_cell.length_c   1.000
_cell.angle_alpha   90.00
_cell.angle_beta   90.00
_cell.angle_gamma   90.00
#
_symmetry.space_group_name_H-M   'P 1'
#
loop_
_entity.id
_entity.type
_entity.pdbx_description
1 polymer ?
#
loop_
_entity_poly.entity_id
_entity_poly.type
_entity_poly.pdbx_seq_one_letter_code
_entity_poly.pdbx_strand_id
1 'polypeptide(L)'
;MTTLQLNSDGNPQLQHLAKTLRRNDRSRARRVASVVVIMAAVVAAPACGHAMMMMHGTGATRPAANEFGLGPRSSANRLYVASLETATPLRTRQMQTVRVAIVDGDGRAVEGASLSIDGGMPEHRHGLPTRPRVTRVLGAGAYEVEGVRFNMGGWWEFKVTIISERGADTVTFNLSL
;
A
#
# COMPACT_ATOMS: atom_id res chain seq x y z
N MET A 1 52.02 0.64 38.47
CA MET A 1 50.61 0.99 38.29
C MET A 1 50.49 2.45 37.91
N THR A 2 50.40 2.77 36.62
CA THR A 2 50.36 4.12 36.13
C THR A 2 48.96 4.37 35.56
N THR A 3 48.21 5.18 36.27
CA THR A 3 46.84 5.54 35.87
C THR A 3 46.91 6.62 34.78
N LEU A 4 46.51 6.31 33.57
CA LEU A 4 46.35 7.26 32.47
C LEU A 4 45.05 8.03 32.67
N GLN A 5 45.18 9.31 33.06
CA GLN A 5 44.08 10.26 33.13
C GLN A 5 43.88 10.90 31.75
N LEU A 6 42.80 10.54 31.06
CA LEU A 6 42.41 11.17 29.81
C LEU A 6 41.86 12.57 30.09
N ASN A 7 42.67 13.57 29.77
CA ASN A 7 42.27 14.97 29.76
C ASN A 7 41.47 15.29 28.52
N SER A 8 40.16 15.52 28.64
CA SER A 8 39.20 15.75 27.54
C SER A 8 39.04 17.21 27.12
N ASP A 9 39.86 18.14 27.68
CA ASP A 9 39.57 19.57 27.60
C ASP A 9 40.26 20.33 26.45
N GLY A 10 40.81 19.62 25.46
CA GLY A 10 41.60 20.25 24.39
C GLY A 10 41.15 20.10 22.96
N ASN A 11 40.05 19.39 22.68
CA ASN A 11 39.66 19.18 21.29
C ASN A 11 38.50 20.09 20.84
N PRO A 12 38.76 21.10 19.99
CA PRO A 12 37.76 22.07 19.55
C PRO A 12 36.60 21.42 18.76
N GLN A 13 36.84 20.27 18.16
CA GLN A 13 35.84 19.49 17.39
C GLN A 13 34.75 18.92 18.34
N LEU A 14 35.14 18.44 19.52
CA LEU A 14 34.19 17.89 20.52
C LEU A 14 33.34 18.99 21.17
N GLN A 15 33.92 20.17 21.36
CA GLN A 15 33.15 21.30 21.88
C GLN A 15 32.12 21.83 20.90
N HIS A 16 32.40 21.78 19.58
CA HIS A 16 31.45 22.18 18.55
C HIS A 16 30.27 21.19 18.44
N LEU A 17 30.53 19.89 18.55
CA LEU A 17 29.51 18.84 18.57
C LEU A 17 28.58 18.95 19.78
N ALA A 18 29.14 19.20 21.00
CA ALA A 18 28.37 19.36 22.20
C ALA A 18 27.46 20.61 22.15
N LYS A 19 27.92 21.68 21.52
CA LYS A 19 27.15 22.92 21.34
C LYS A 19 25.98 22.74 20.34
N THR A 20 26.20 21.96 19.28
CA THR A 20 25.18 21.65 18.26
C THR A 20 24.09 20.75 18.85
N LEU A 21 24.45 19.74 19.64
CA LEU A 21 23.50 18.84 20.28
C LEU A 21 22.61 19.56 21.31
N ARG A 22 23.17 20.47 22.14
CA ARG A 22 22.40 21.28 23.07
C ARG A 22 21.44 22.27 22.40
N ARG A 23 21.79 22.75 21.21
CA ARG A 23 20.94 23.68 20.44
C ARG A 23 19.73 22.95 19.81
N ASN A 24 19.92 21.70 19.44
CA ASN A 24 18.86 20.87 18.83
C ASN A 24 17.84 20.41 19.89
N ASP A 25 18.27 20.18 21.11
CA ASP A 25 17.39 19.76 22.22
C ASP A 25 16.46 20.89 22.69
N ARG A 26 16.97 22.14 22.69
CA ARG A 26 16.14 23.32 23.03
C ARG A 26 15.07 23.64 21.98
N SER A 27 15.29 23.26 20.71
CA SER A 27 14.30 23.45 19.64
C SER A 27 13.18 22.39 19.69
N ARG A 28 13.46 21.19 20.19
CA ARG A 28 12.44 20.14 20.41
C ARG A 28 11.56 20.43 21.63
N ALA A 29 12.12 20.97 22.72
CA ALA A 29 11.37 21.34 23.93
C ALA A 29 10.36 22.47 23.68
N ARG A 30 10.60 23.37 22.71
CA ARG A 30 9.68 24.47 22.40
C ARG A 30 8.50 24.10 21.50
N ARG A 31 8.54 22.93 20.84
CA ARG A 31 7.44 22.46 19.95
C ARG A 31 6.39 21.61 20.65
N VAL A 32 6.60 21.22 21.90
CA VAL A 32 5.67 20.38 22.67
C VAL A 32 4.79 21.23 23.62
N ALA A 33 5.07 22.52 23.80
CA ALA A 33 4.36 23.38 24.74
C ALA A 33 3.22 24.23 24.14
N SER A 34 2.84 24.03 22.85
CA SER A 34 1.83 24.89 22.18
C SER A 34 0.56 24.17 21.71
N VAL A 35 0.24 23.02 22.25
CA VAL A 35 -0.98 22.26 21.85
C VAL A 35 -1.86 21.91 23.07
N VAL A 36 -1.83 22.70 24.10
CA VAL A 36 -2.80 22.58 25.22
C VAL A 36 -3.28 23.96 25.57
N VAL A 37 -4.29 24.48 24.93
CA VAL A 37 -5.38 25.36 25.40
C VAL A 37 -6.25 25.70 24.20
N ILE A 38 -7.33 25.03 24.00
CA ILE A 38 -8.66 25.50 23.57
C ILE A 38 -9.60 24.28 23.68
N MET A 39 -10.14 24.09 24.87
CA MET A 39 -11.37 23.37 25.11
C MET A 39 -12.18 24.20 26.08
N ALA A 40 -13.00 25.06 25.56
CA ALA A 40 -14.06 25.70 26.34
C ALA A 40 -15.30 25.88 25.45
N ALA A 41 -16.31 25.10 25.79
CA ALA A 41 -17.73 25.43 25.74
C ALA A 41 -18.37 25.91 24.43
N VAL A 42 -19.10 25.00 23.79
CA VAL A 42 -20.42 25.35 23.24
C VAL A 42 -21.41 24.26 23.67
N VAL A 43 -22.18 24.60 24.69
CA VAL A 43 -23.44 23.92 25.02
C VAL A 43 -24.50 24.61 24.15
N ALA A 44 -25.09 23.91 23.23
CA ALA A 44 -26.29 24.34 22.52
C ALA A 44 -27.19 23.12 22.21
N ALA A 45 -28.38 23.27 22.63
CA ALA A 45 -29.59 22.51 22.71
C ALA A 45 -29.89 21.40 21.67
N PRO A 46 -30.70 20.39 22.05
CA PRO A 46 -31.09 19.31 21.15
C PRO A 46 -32.25 19.76 20.27
N ALA A 47 -31.98 19.96 18.98
CA ALA A 47 -33.00 19.93 17.97
C ALA A 47 -33.21 18.46 17.57
N CYS A 48 -34.35 17.88 17.99
CA CYS A 48 -34.87 16.63 17.45
C CYS A 48 -35.14 16.76 15.95
N GLY A 49 -34.14 16.48 15.16
CA GLY A 49 -34.30 16.19 13.74
C GLY A 49 -34.06 14.72 13.55
N HIS A 50 -35.11 13.92 13.38
CA HIS A 50 -35.01 12.57 12.85
C HIS A 50 -34.55 12.67 11.40
N ALA A 51 -33.25 12.85 11.19
CA ALA A 51 -32.64 12.55 9.90
C ALA A 51 -32.69 11.03 9.75
N MET A 52 -33.71 10.53 9.04
CA MET A 52 -33.65 9.21 8.44
C MET A 52 -32.36 9.19 7.61
N MET A 53 -31.30 8.63 8.18
CA MET A 53 -30.13 8.21 7.42
C MET A 53 -30.64 7.11 6.48
N MET A 54 -31.02 7.52 5.27
CA MET A 54 -31.09 6.57 4.16
C MET A 54 -29.67 6.00 4.04
N MET A 55 -29.50 4.78 4.55
CA MET A 55 -28.38 3.93 4.21
C MET A 55 -28.48 3.68 2.70
N HIS A 56 -27.92 4.59 1.93
CA HIS A 56 -27.59 4.28 0.55
C HIS A 56 -26.60 3.13 0.65
N GLY A 57 -27.08 1.93 0.34
CA GLY A 57 -26.20 0.79 0.16
C GLY A 57 -25.11 1.24 -0.81
N THR A 58 -23.88 1.34 -0.33
CA THR A 58 -22.72 1.62 -1.16
C THR A 58 -22.48 0.39 -2.02
N GLY A 59 -23.32 0.22 -3.05
CA GLY A 59 -23.02 -0.67 -4.15
C GLY A 59 -21.69 -0.19 -4.74
N ALA A 60 -20.73 -1.10 -4.93
CA ALA A 60 -19.49 -0.75 -5.53
C ALA A 60 -19.76 -0.09 -6.90
N THR A 61 -19.24 1.12 -7.08
CA THR A 61 -19.37 1.84 -8.35
C THR A 61 -18.49 1.14 -9.39
N ARG A 62 -19.10 0.72 -10.49
CA ARG A 62 -18.35 0.07 -11.58
C ARG A 62 -17.38 1.07 -12.22
N PRO A 63 -16.11 0.69 -12.42
CA PRO A 63 -15.11 1.53 -13.06
C PRO A 63 -15.48 1.90 -14.49
N ALA A 64 -14.90 2.99 -14.99
CA ALA A 64 -15.03 3.38 -16.39
C ALA A 64 -14.40 2.32 -17.32
N ALA A 65 -14.85 2.25 -18.57
CA ALA A 65 -14.42 1.20 -19.52
C ALA A 65 -12.90 1.17 -19.74
N ASN A 66 -12.22 2.32 -19.70
CA ASN A 66 -10.76 2.44 -19.84
C ASN A 66 -9.98 1.97 -18.60
N GLU A 67 -10.67 1.69 -17.49
CA GLU A 67 -10.07 1.15 -16.27
C GLU A 67 -10.07 -0.39 -16.23
N PHE A 68 -10.60 -1.03 -17.27
CA PHE A 68 -10.53 -2.49 -17.41
C PHE A 68 -9.29 -2.91 -18.19
N GLY A 69 -8.70 -4.05 -17.82
CA GLY A 69 -7.61 -4.68 -18.54
C GLY A 69 -6.48 -5.17 -17.64
N LEU A 70 -5.44 -5.70 -18.31
CA LEU A 70 -4.32 -6.36 -17.66
C LEU A 70 -3.18 -5.41 -17.24
N GLY A 71 -3.32 -4.15 -17.46
CA GLY A 71 -2.35 -3.14 -17.04
C GLY A 71 -1.68 -2.39 -18.19
N PRO A 72 -0.68 -1.53 -17.90
CA PRO A 72 -0.13 -1.25 -16.56
C PRO A 72 -1.09 -0.47 -15.64
N ARG A 73 -0.98 -0.71 -14.32
CA ARG A 73 -1.76 -0.03 -13.28
C ARG A 73 -0.85 0.42 -12.14
N SER A 74 -1.06 1.65 -11.68
CA SER A 74 -0.39 2.16 -10.47
C SER A 74 -1.01 1.55 -9.22
N SER A 75 -0.19 1.29 -8.21
CA SER A 75 -0.66 0.95 -6.87
C SER A 75 -1.33 2.15 -6.18
N ALA A 76 -2.08 1.89 -5.12
CA ALA A 76 -2.91 2.88 -4.44
C ALA A 76 -2.11 4.12 -3.97
N ASN A 77 -0.90 3.92 -3.44
CA ASN A 77 0.00 4.99 -3.02
C ASN A 77 1.09 5.31 -4.07
N ARG A 78 0.98 4.74 -5.28
CA ARG A 78 1.90 4.96 -6.40
C ARG A 78 3.35 4.52 -6.16
N LEU A 79 3.58 3.59 -5.22
CA LEU A 79 4.91 3.02 -5.00
C LEU A 79 5.34 2.10 -6.15
N TYR A 80 4.37 1.47 -6.80
CA TYR A 80 4.58 0.48 -7.87
C TYR A 80 3.67 0.74 -9.06
N VAL A 81 4.11 0.23 -10.19
CA VAL A 81 3.27 -0.01 -11.37
C VAL A 81 3.36 -1.48 -11.70
N ALA A 82 2.23 -2.14 -11.84
CA ALA A 82 2.19 -3.55 -12.20
C ALA A 82 1.37 -3.79 -13.46
N SER A 83 1.68 -4.85 -14.17
CA SER A 83 0.91 -5.38 -15.30
C SER A 83 0.72 -6.89 -15.14
N LEU A 84 -0.38 -7.38 -15.72
CA LEU A 84 -0.68 -8.80 -15.80
C LEU A 84 -0.42 -9.26 -17.23
N GLU A 85 0.16 -10.44 -17.36
CA GLU A 85 0.36 -11.12 -18.65
C GLU A 85 -0.21 -12.53 -18.54
N THR A 86 -0.86 -13.00 -19.60
CA THR A 86 -1.46 -14.33 -19.67
C THR A 86 -1.15 -14.96 -21.03
N ALA A 87 -0.84 -16.24 -21.06
CA ALA A 87 -0.59 -16.97 -22.31
C ALA A 87 -1.85 -17.08 -23.18
N THR A 88 -3.01 -17.10 -22.57
CA THR A 88 -4.33 -17.19 -23.22
C THR A 88 -5.28 -16.20 -22.54
N PRO A 89 -6.32 -15.73 -23.22
CA PRO A 89 -7.34 -14.89 -22.58
C PRO A 89 -7.90 -15.54 -21.32
N LEU A 90 -8.10 -14.73 -20.27
CA LEU A 90 -8.69 -15.19 -19.03
C LEU A 90 -10.10 -15.75 -19.26
N ARG A 91 -10.40 -16.86 -18.62
CA ARG A 91 -11.68 -17.56 -18.74
C ARG A 91 -12.25 -17.92 -17.39
N THR A 92 -13.57 -18.02 -17.33
CA THR A 92 -14.29 -18.50 -16.14
C THR A 92 -14.15 -20.01 -16.00
N ARG A 93 -14.23 -20.50 -14.75
CA ARG A 93 -14.27 -21.93 -14.39
C ARG A 93 -13.01 -22.74 -14.74
N GLN A 94 -11.94 -22.10 -15.14
CA GLN A 94 -10.65 -22.71 -15.44
C GLN A 94 -9.58 -22.25 -14.47
N MET A 95 -8.66 -23.16 -14.11
CA MET A 95 -7.45 -22.81 -13.40
C MET A 95 -6.48 -22.20 -14.40
N GLN A 96 -5.90 -21.08 -14.04
CA GLN A 96 -5.04 -20.29 -14.92
C GLN A 96 -3.80 -19.82 -14.17
N THR A 97 -2.76 -19.58 -14.93
CA THR A 97 -1.51 -18.97 -14.49
C THR A 97 -1.45 -17.54 -15.04
N VAL A 98 -1.05 -16.60 -14.20
CA VAL A 98 -0.87 -15.20 -14.57
C VAL A 98 0.56 -14.80 -14.21
N ARG A 99 1.23 -14.09 -15.12
CA ARG A 99 2.48 -13.43 -14.84
C ARG A 99 2.19 -12.01 -14.36
N VAL A 100 2.80 -11.61 -13.24
CA VAL A 100 2.76 -10.26 -12.71
C VAL A 100 4.12 -9.62 -12.93
N ALA A 101 4.19 -8.54 -13.68
CA ALA A 101 5.40 -7.74 -13.85
C ALA A 101 5.27 -6.46 -13.04
N ILE A 102 6.32 -6.11 -12.28
CA ILE A 102 6.29 -4.99 -11.31
C ILE A 102 7.50 -4.11 -11.52
N VAL A 103 7.25 -2.82 -11.65
CA VAL A 103 8.29 -1.78 -11.60
C VAL A 103 7.98 -0.78 -10.49
N ASP A 104 9.00 -0.07 -10.02
CA ASP A 104 8.83 1.04 -9.10
C ASP A 104 8.43 2.34 -9.82
N GLY A 105 8.30 3.44 -9.06
CA GLY A 105 7.95 4.75 -9.59
C GLY A 105 8.97 5.32 -10.59
N ASP A 106 10.20 4.81 -10.59
CA ASP A 106 11.27 5.19 -11.52
C ASP A 106 11.34 4.26 -12.75
N GLY A 107 10.45 3.27 -12.84
CA GLY A 107 10.42 2.27 -13.92
C GLY A 107 11.45 1.14 -13.77
N ARG A 108 12.09 0.99 -12.58
CA ARG A 108 13.02 -0.10 -12.32
C ARG A 108 12.29 -1.34 -11.88
N ALA A 109 12.74 -2.51 -12.33
CA ALA A 109 12.20 -3.80 -11.93
C ALA A 109 12.27 -3.98 -10.40
N VAL A 110 11.17 -4.43 -9.80
CA VAL A 110 11.09 -4.73 -8.36
C VAL A 110 11.37 -6.20 -8.15
N GLU A 111 12.57 -6.50 -7.68
CA GLU A 111 13.00 -7.86 -7.38
C GLU A 111 12.84 -8.18 -5.89
N GLY A 112 12.76 -9.47 -5.54
CA GLY A 112 12.67 -9.93 -4.16
C GLY A 112 11.40 -9.54 -3.42
N ALA A 113 10.37 -9.03 -4.10
CA ALA A 113 9.10 -8.71 -3.46
C ALA A 113 8.31 -9.97 -3.07
N SER A 114 7.61 -9.87 -1.94
CA SER A 114 6.56 -10.82 -1.58
C SER A 114 5.23 -10.35 -2.14
N LEU A 115 4.50 -11.24 -2.80
CA LEU A 115 3.18 -10.93 -3.36
C LEU A 115 2.09 -11.71 -2.65
N SER A 116 1.00 -11.01 -2.32
CA SER A 116 -0.26 -11.61 -1.89
C SER A 116 -1.33 -11.32 -2.92
N ILE A 117 -2.03 -12.36 -3.35
CA ILE A 117 -3.04 -12.28 -4.39
C ILE A 117 -4.41 -12.48 -3.76
N ASP A 118 -5.31 -11.54 -4.03
CA ASP A 118 -6.71 -11.59 -3.64
C ASP A 118 -7.58 -11.07 -4.77
N GLY A 119 -8.89 -11.09 -4.60
CA GLY A 119 -9.83 -10.55 -5.56
C GLY A 119 -11.26 -10.95 -5.28
N GLY A 120 -12.17 -10.36 -6.01
CA GLY A 120 -13.59 -10.64 -5.86
C GLY A 120 -14.45 -9.93 -6.87
N MET A 121 -15.74 -10.18 -6.77
CA MET A 121 -16.77 -9.49 -7.54
C MET A 121 -17.48 -8.50 -6.62
N PRO A 122 -17.23 -7.19 -6.74
CA PRO A 122 -17.85 -6.18 -5.88
C PRO A 122 -19.39 -6.19 -5.96
N GLU A 123 -19.92 -6.46 -7.15
CA GLU A 123 -21.36 -6.53 -7.40
C GLU A 123 -22.04 -7.76 -6.73
N HIS A 124 -21.28 -8.82 -6.47
CA HIS A 124 -21.78 -10.10 -5.94
C HIS A 124 -21.27 -10.40 -4.52
N ARG A 125 -20.39 -9.60 -3.96
CA ARG A 125 -19.83 -9.71 -2.61
C ARG A 125 -19.17 -11.05 -2.30
N HIS A 126 -18.55 -11.70 -3.28
CA HIS A 126 -17.74 -12.90 -3.05
C HIS A 126 -16.35 -12.78 -3.66
N GLY A 127 -15.40 -13.47 -3.04
CA GLY A 127 -14.00 -13.46 -3.43
C GLY A 127 -13.66 -14.52 -4.48
N LEU A 128 -12.35 -14.66 -4.73
CA LEU A 128 -11.82 -15.76 -5.55
C LEU A 128 -12.13 -17.11 -4.88
N PRO A 129 -12.52 -18.12 -5.66
CA PRO A 129 -12.80 -19.47 -5.12
C PRO A 129 -11.53 -20.24 -4.75
N THR A 130 -10.38 -19.69 -5.08
CA THR A 130 -9.07 -20.29 -4.88
C THR A 130 -8.16 -19.32 -4.12
N ARG A 131 -6.98 -19.79 -3.74
CA ARG A 131 -5.92 -18.97 -3.13
C ARG A 131 -4.71 -18.97 -4.06
N PRO A 132 -4.67 -18.07 -5.05
CA PRO A 132 -3.52 -17.95 -5.95
C PRO A 132 -2.24 -17.62 -5.16
N ARG A 133 -1.11 -18.11 -5.64
CA ARG A 133 0.19 -17.87 -5.00
C ARG A 133 1.29 -17.75 -6.04
N VAL A 134 2.34 -17.05 -5.68
CA VAL A 134 3.57 -17.02 -6.46
C VAL A 134 4.22 -18.40 -6.39
N THR A 135 4.48 -19.01 -7.54
CA THR A 135 5.17 -20.31 -7.65
C THR A 135 6.57 -20.18 -8.21
N ARG A 136 6.85 -19.12 -8.99
CA ARG A 136 8.18 -18.84 -9.51
C ARG A 136 8.47 -17.35 -9.56
N VAL A 137 9.72 -16.99 -9.27
CA VAL A 137 10.31 -15.68 -9.54
C VAL A 137 11.06 -15.81 -10.87
N LEU A 138 10.68 -14.99 -11.85
CA LEU A 138 11.19 -15.09 -13.23
C LEU A 138 12.34 -14.11 -13.51
N GLY A 139 12.69 -13.25 -12.52
CA GLY A 139 13.65 -12.16 -12.68
C GLY A 139 13.05 -10.92 -13.36
N ALA A 140 13.82 -9.83 -13.38
CA ALA A 140 13.39 -8.55 -13.94
C ALA A 140 12.02 -8.06 -13.43
N GLY A 141 11.74 -8.26 -12.13
CA GLY A 141 10.47 -7.86 -11.50
C GLY A 141 9.26 -8.70 -11.91
N ALA A 142 9.46 -9.86 -12.51
CA ALA A 142 8.38 -10.72 -12.97
C ALA A 142 8.18 -11.95 -12.07
N TYR A 143 6.92 -12.24 -11.78
CA TYR A 143 6.47 -13.29 -10.86
C TYR A 143 5.39 -14.13 -11.53
N GLU A 144 5.50 -15.45 -11.45
CA GLU A 144 4.46 -16.36 -11.90
C GLU A 144 3.51 -16.68 -10.75
N VAL A 145 2.22 -16.50 -11.01
CA VAL A 145 1.13 -16.74 -10.04
C VAL A 145 0.25 -17.84 -10.58
N GLU A 146 0.18 -18.94 -9.86
CA GLU A 146 -0.70 -20.07 -10.20
C GLU A 146 -1.93 -20.10 -9.28
N GLY A 147 -2.92 -20.88 -9.70
CA GLY A 147 -4.14 -21.10 -8.94
C GLY A 147 -5.20 -20.02 -9.11
N VAL A 148 -5.08 -19.18 -10.13
CA VAL A 148 -6.10 -18.16 -10.43
C VAL A 148 -7.32 -18.83 -11.05
N ARG A 149 -8.50 -18.58 -10.46
CA ARG A 149 -9.77 -19.09 -10.98
C ARG A 149 -10.88 -18.09 -10.74
N PHE A 150 -11.70 -17.87 -11.75
CA PHE A 150 -12.90 -17.06 -11.70
C PHE A 150 -14.13 -17.95 -11.86
N ASN A 151 -15.15 -17.80 -11.02
CA ASN A 151 -16.32 -18.68 -11.02
C ASN A 151 -17.29 -18.37 -12.15
N MET A 152 -17.45 -17.12 -12.50
CA MET A 152 -18.48 -16.64 -13.43
C MET A 152 -18.01 -15.40 -14.17
N GLY A 153 -18.73 -15.02 -15.21
CA GLY A 153 -18.52 -13.78 -15.95
C GLY A 153 -18.92 -12.55 -15.14
N GLY A 154 -18.45 -11.40 -15.56
CA GLY A 154 -18.77 -10.10 -14.98
C GLY A 154 -17.52 -9.32 -14.57
N TRP A 155 -17.73 -8.29 -13.74
CA TRP A 155 -16.65 -7.46 -13.23
C TRP A 155 -15.98 -8.12 -12.01
N TRP A 156 -14.66 -8.31 -12.14
CA TRP A 156 -13.77 -8.78 -11.07
C TRP A 156 -12.73 -7.72 -10.74
N GLU A 157 -12.47 -7.51 -9.46
CA GLU A 157 -11.24 -6.89 -8.98
C GLU A 157 -10.22 -7.97 -8.68
N PHE A 158 -9.07 -7.92 -9.34
CA PHE A 158 -7.93 -8.76 -9.05
C PHE A 158 -6.86 -7.91 -8.36
N LYS A 159 -6.52 -8.24 -7.12
CA LYS A 159 -5.67 -7.43 -6.25
C LYS A 159 -4.33 -8.10 -6.03
N VAL A 160 -3.26 -7.34 -6.24
CA VAL A 160 -1.88 -7.75 -5.98
C VAL A 160 -1.33 -6.83 -4.90
N THR A 161 -1.18 -7.33 -3.69
CA THR A 161 -0.45 -6.63 -2.62
C THR A 161 1.02 -6.97 -2.74
N ILE A 162 1.85 -5.95 -2.86
CA ILE A 162 3.28 -6.02 -3.09
C ILE A 162 3.98 -5.53 -1.82
N ILE A 163 4.91 -6.32 -1.30
CA ILE A 163 5.74 -5.97 -0.14
C ILE A 163 7.19 -6.10 -0.56
N SER A 164 7.93 -4.99 -0.53
CA SER A 164 9.37 -4.94 -0.79
C SER A 164 10.07 -3.98 0.18
N GLU A 165 11.35 -3.76 0.01
CA GLU A 165 12.11 -2.78 0.79
C GLU A 165 11.56 -1.34 0.66
N ARG A 166 10.83 -1.04 -0.41
CA ARG A 166 10.18 0.27 -0.64
C ARG A 166 8.87 0.44 0.14
N GLY A 167 8.37 -0.61 0.77
CA GLY A 167 7.13 -0.62 1.52
C GLY A 167 6.07 -1.55 0.94
N ALA A 168 4.89 -1.52 1.54
CA ALA A 168 3.73 -2.31 1.12
C ALA A 168 2.72 -1.42 0.38
N ASP A 169 2.21 -1.90 -0.76
CA ASP A 169 1.16 -1.23 -1.52
C ASP A 169 0.35 -2.24 -2.34
N THR A 170 -0.83 -1.86 -2.81
CA THR A 170 -1.73 -2.76 -3.55
C THR A 170 -2.08 -2.19 -4.92
N VAL A 171 -1.97 -3.03 -5.94
CA VAL A 171 -2.46 -2.76 -7.30
C VAL A 171 -3.77 -3.51 -7.49
N THR A 172 -4.79 -2.82 -7.99
CA THR A 172 -6.08 -3.41 -8.34
C THR A 172 -6.27 -3.38 -9.85
N PHE A 173 -6.56 -4.53 -10.43
CA PHE A 173 -6.92 -4.69 -11.84
C PHE A 173 -8.42 -4.96 -11.93
N ASN A 174 -9.11 -4.18 -12.73
CA ASN A 174 -10.51 -4.44 -13.09
C ASN A 174 -10.54 -5.33 -14.33
N LEU A 175 -11.15 -6.50 -14.20
CA LEU A 175 -11.24 -7.50 -15.25
C LEU A 175 -12.70 -7.70 -15.65
N SER A 176 -12.96 -7.80 -16.94
CA SER A 176 -14.27 -8.17 -17.49
C SER A 176 -14.16 -9.55 -18.11
N LEU A 177 -14.89 -10.52 -17.56
CA LEU A 177 -14.87 -11.93 -17.98
C LEU A 177 -16.23 -12.37 -18.52
#